data_88feda11e01ac1f1ed44b91293cfa398
#
_entry.id   88feda11e01ac1f1ed44b91293cfa398
#
_cell.length_a   1.000
_cell.length_b   1.000
_cell.length_c   1.000
_cell.angle_alpha   90.00
_cell.angle_beta   90.00
_cell.angle_gamma   90.00
#
_symmetry.space_group_name_H-M   'P 1'
#
loop_
_entity.id
_entity.type
_entity.pdbx_description
1 polymer ?
#
loop_
_entity_poly.entity_id
_entity_poly.type
_entity_poly.pdbx_seq_one_letter_code
_entity_poly.pdbx_strand_id
1 'polypeptide(L)'
;GGGKKKTGLVIGAVAVVAAIAVGAYFVLSGSGSSSVADDGPHKLITPATVLGGQYKKGDNSGDDGMSKSDLKDAEGWGVKNPKDVNANYQSGDKSNPLSMKQLTFGGVYGTIDDPGKAVDNMFAYMKSKQEKEGTKDGELLGSPKAYNPSGLDGAVLKCQSLKVEMGSSAGSTGPKDMTMPVCIWGDHSTLGLVMPVDFASAMTGKASTPEDAADIAAKLRKDVRVKA
;
A
#
# COMPACT_ATOMS: atom_id res chain seq x y z
N GLY A 1 -18.74 27.78 11.90
CA GLY A 1 -17.44 27.20 11.94
C GLY A 1 -17.43 25.92 11.15
N GLY A 2 -16.94 25.95 9.88
CA GLY A 2 -16.88 24.79 9.00
C GLY A 2 -15.60 23.99 9.24
N GLY A 3 -15.70 22.84 9.88
CA GLY A 3 -14.61 21.88 9.97
C GLY A 3 -14.42 21.18 8.61
N LYS A 4 -13.31 21.45 7.95
CA LYS A 4 -12.87 20.70 6.78
C LYS A 4 -12.53 19.27 7.23
N LYS A 5 -13.39 18.31 6.89
CA LYS A 5 -13.07 16.90 7.05
C LYS A 5 -11.98 16.55 6.05
N LYS A 6 -10.76 16.39 6.54
CA LYS A 6 -9.65 15.83 5.76
C LYS A 6 -9.95 14.35 5.57
N THR A 7 -10.17 13.94 4.32
CA THR A 7 -10.21 12.54 3.93
C THR A 7 -8.76 12.06 3.86
N GLY A 8 -8.20 11.78 5.04
CA GLY A 8 -6.96 11.05 5.14
C GLY A 8 -7.33 9.58 5.29
N LEU A 9 -6.66 8.72 4.58
CA LEU A 9 -6.67 7.29 4.85
C LEU A 9 -6.05 7.13 6.25
N VAL A 10 -6.89 7.21 7.28
CA VAL A 10 -6.45 7.02 8.66
C VAL A 10 -6.31 5.50 8.84
N ILE A 11 -5.08 5.03 8.81
CA ILE A 11 -4.77 3.72 9.37
C ILE A 11 -4.83 3.89 10.89
N GLY A 12 -6.04 3.92 11.43
CA GLY A 12 -6.30 4.09 12.86
C GLY A 12 -6.38 2.74 13.57
N ALA A 13 -5.77 2.69 14.69
CA ALA A 13 -5.60 1.53 15.56
C ALA A 13 -6.90 0.92 16.06
N VAL A 14 -6.97 -0.40 16.03
CA VAL A 14 -7.78 -1.19 16.96
C VAL A 14 -6.98 -2.39 17.44
N ALA A 15 -6.72 -2.42 18.72
CA ALA A 15 -6.19 -3.58 19.40
C ALA A 15 -7.23 -4.71 19.37
N VAL A 16 -6.91 -5.82 18.74
CA VAL A 16 -7.67 -7.07 18.90
C VAL A 16 -6.70 -8.19 19.12
N VAL A 17 -6.62 -8.62 20.37
CA VAL A 17 -6.21 -9.96 20.71
C VAL A 17 -7.38 -10.87 20.33
N ALA A 18 -7.37 -11.40 19.13
CA ALA A 18 -8.15 -12.57 18.78
C ALA A 18 -7.18 -13.70 18.62
N ALA A 19 -7.27 -14.67 19.51
CA ALA A 19 -6.68 -15.98 19.31
C ALA A 19 -7.26 -16.55 18.01
N ILE A 20 -6.50 -16.40 16.92
CA ILE A 20 -6.85 -17.04 15.66
C ILE A 20 -6.42 -18.49 15.80
N ALA A 21 -7.39 -19.35 16.05
CA ALA A 21 -7.27 -20.74 15.66
C ALA A 21 -7.18 -20.75 14.12
N VAL A 22 -5.98 -20.60 13.59
CA VAL A 22 -5.70 -20.81 12.17
C VAL A 22 -5.61 -22.31 11.94
N GLY A 23 -6.78 -22.95 11.93
CA GLY A 23 -6.95 -24.28 11.37
C GLY A 23 -7.04 -24.17 9.85
N ALA A 24 -6.04 -24.72 9.17
CA ALA A 24 -6.15 -25.37 7.88
C ALA A 24 -6.88 -24.61 6.74
N TYR A 25 -6.28 -23.53 6.21
CA TYR A 25 -6.60 -23.06 4.87
C TYR A 25 -5.36 -22.72 4.02
N PHE A 26 -4.22 -23.30 4.37
CA PHE A 26 -2.94 -23.07 3.66
C PHE A 26 -2.52 -24.26 2.81
N VAL A 27 -3.45 -24.88 2.08
CA VAL A 27 -3.06 -25.86 1.06
C VAL A 27 -3.87 -25.58 -0.18
N LEU A 28 -3.18 -25.19 -1.25
CA LEU A 28 -3.59 -25.12 -2.64
C LEU A 28 -3.68 -23.71 -3.28
N SER A 29 -2.66 -22.89 -3.08
CA SER A 29 -2.31 -21.88 -4.07
C SER A 29 -0.80 -21.77 -4.11
N GLY A 30 -0.18 -22.41 -5.10
CA GLY A 30 1.22 -22.34 -5.51
C GLY A 30 2.18 -21.66 -4.55
N SER A 31 2.55 -22.29 -3.45
CA SER A 31 3.64 -21.85 -2.60
C SER A 31 4.97 -22.18 -3.27
N GLY A 32 5.33 -21.37 -4.25
CA GLY A 32 6.74 -21.13 -4.46
C GLY A 32 7.19 -20.30 -3.28
N SER A 33 7.75 -20.91 -2.26
CA SER A 33 8.61 -20.19 -1.33
C SER A 33 9.82 -19.73 -2.13
N SER A 34 9.69 -18.59 -2.83
CA SER A 34 10.83 -17.84 -3.31
C SER A 34 11.55 -17.41 -2.04
N SER A 35 12.64 -18.11 -1.71
CA SER A 35 13.50 -17.72 -0.62
C SER A 35 14.02 -16.32 -0.94
N VAL A 36 13.43 -15.33 -0.30
CA VAL A 36 13.92 -13.96 -0.37
C VAL A 36 15.31 -13.97 0.28
N ALA A 37 16.33 -13.58 -0.47
CA ALA A 37 17.68 -13.47 0.07
C ALA A 37 17.74 -12.27 1.05
N ASP A 38 18.34 -12.50 2.21
CA ASP A 38 18.65 -11.42 3.14
C ASP A 38 19.90 -10.68 2.66
N ASP A 39 19.72 -9.44 2.23
CA ASP A 39 20.77 -8.54 1.75
C ASP A 39 21.23 -7.52 2.80
N GLY A 40 20.89 -7.78 4.06
CA GLY A 40 21.24 -6.97 5.22
C GLY A 40 20.25 -5.86 5.55
N PRO A 41 20.54 -5.09 6.62
CA PRO A 41 19.61 -4.08 7.11
C PRO A 41 19.37 -2.95 6.12
N HIS A 42 18.10 -2.65 5.87
CA HIS A 42 17.66 -1.51 5.06
C HIS A 42 16.60 -0.71 5.80
N LYS A 43 16.46 0.55 5.41
CA LYS A 43 15.42 1.46 5.87
C LYS A 43 14.65 2.03 4.70
N LEU A 44 13.49 2.58 4.97
CA LEU A 44 12.69 3.31 4.01
C LEU A 44 12.91 4.81 4.17
N ILE A 45 12.94 5.52 3.05
CA ILE A 45 12.99 6.97 2.98
C ILE A 45 11.89 7.50 2.05
N THR A 46 11.64 8.79 2.10
CA THR A 46 10.68 9.46 1.21
C THR A 46 11.37 10.57 0.43
N PRO A 47 12.09 10.25 -0.67
CA PRO A 47 12.78 11.25 -1.49
C PRO A 47 11.83 12.32 -2.03
N ALA A 48 12.35 13.48 -2.39
CA ALA A 48 11.57 14.57 -2.99
C ALA A 48 10.96 14.19 -4.36
N THR A 49 11.64 13.30 -5.09
CA THR A 49 11.17 12.76 -6.38
C THR A 49 11.43 11.26 -6.45
N VAL A 50 10.57 10.53 -7.17
CA VAL A 50 10.70 9.10 -7.41
C VAL A 50 10.37 8.75 -8.87
N LEU A 51 10.63 7.51 -9.27
CA LEU A 51 10.36 6.98 -10.60
C LEU A 51 11.06 7.80 -11.70
N GLY A 52 12.38 8.02 -11.51
CA GLY A 52 13.17 8.80 -12.46
C GLY A 52 12.78 10.29 -12.53
N GLY A 53 12.24 10.85 -11.43
CA GLY A 53 11.80 12.25 -11.36
C GLY A 53 10.40 12.51 -11.92
N GLN A 54 9.69 11.46 -12.37
CA GLN A 54 8.34 11.61 -12.91
C GLN A 54 7.31 12.01 -11.85
N TYR A 55 7.53 11.61 -10.61
CA TYR A 55 6.67 11.92 -9.48
C TYR A 55 7.39 12.79 -8.47
N LYS A 56 6.72 13.82 -8.01
CA LYS A 56 7.20 14.74 -6.97
C LYS A 56 6.41 14.54 -5.69
N LYS A 57 7.09 14.60 -4.56
CA LYS A 57 6.46 14.53 -3.24
C LYS A 57 5.53 15.73 -3.06
N GLY A 58 4.27 15.46 -2.67
CA GLY A 58 3.28 16.51 -2.40
C GLY A 58 3.54 17.23 -1.08
N ASP A 59 3.09 18.47 -0.98
CA ASP A 59 3.30 19.34 0.18
C ASP A 59 2.61 18.82 1.47
N ASN A 60 1.58 17.98 1.31
CA ASN A 60 0.84 17.36 2.43
C ASN A 60 1.39 15.97 2.80
N SER A 61 2.59 15.66 2.36
CA SER A 61 3.24 14.39 2.67
C SER A 61 4.09 14.56 3.92
N GLY A 62 3.70 13.94 5.01
CA GLY A 62 4.77 13.68 5.91
C GLY A 62 4.62 13.86 7.41
N ASP A 63 3.49 14.28 7.97
CA ASP A 63 3.36 14.30 9.43
C ASP A 63 2.31 13.32 9.98
N ASP A 64 1.59 12.64 9.12
CA ASP A 64 0.63 11.61 9.53
C ASP A 64 1.29 10.22 9.54
N GLY A 65 2.41 10.08 10.22
CA GLY A 65 3.04 8.80 10.48
C GLY A 65 2.13 7.87 11.26
N MET A 66 2.46 6.60 11.29
CA MET A 66 1.71 5.62 12.07
C MET A 66 1.75 6.00 13.55
N SER A 67 0.59 5.92 14.21
CA SER A 67 0.53 6.09 15.66
C SER A 67 1.32 4.98 16.38
N LYS A 68 1.63 5.17 17.65
CA LYS A 68 2.29 4.12 18.46
C LYS A 68 1.49 2.81 18.47
N SER A 69 0.16 2.89 18.35
CA SER A 69 -0.70 1.72 18.25
C SER A 69 -0.58 1.03 16.90
N ASP A 70 -0.49 1.81 15.81
CA ASP A 70 -0.32 1.25 14.46
C ASP A 70 1.05 0.58 14.29
N LEU A 71 2.10 1.11 14.92
CA LEU A 71 3.41 0.46 15.00
C LEU A 71 3.36 -0.87 15.75
N LYS A 72 2.50 -0.98 16.78
CA LYS A 72 2.22 -2.25 17.45
C LYS A 72 1.53 -3.26 16.54
N ASP A 73 0.63 -2.77 15.68
CA ASP A 73 0.00 -3.62 14.67
C ASP A 73 1.03 -4.13 13.65
N ALA A 74 2.02 -3.31 13.30
CA ALA A 74 3.14 -3.73 12.45
C ALA A 74 4.00 -4.85 13.08
N GLU A 75 4.15 -4.88 14.40
CA GLU A 75 4.75 -6.03 15.09
C GLU A 75 3.90 -7.30 14.88
N GLY A 76 2.58 -7.16 14.88
CA GLY A 76 1.64 -8.25 14.58
C GLY A 76 1.74 -8.77 13.14
N TRP A 77 2.22 -7.96 12.20
CA TRP A 77 2.50 -8.41 10.83
C TRP A 77 3.83 -9.16 10.72
N GLY A 78 4.67 -9.15 11.75
CA GLY A 78 5.96 -9.83 11.79
C GLY A 78 7.15 -8.90 11.57
N VAL A 79 6.98 -7.59 11.75
CA VAL A 79 8.05 -6.59 11.70
C VAL A 79 8.53 -6.29 13.12
N LYS A 80 9.76 -6.62 13.44
CA LYS A 80 10.38 -6.36 14.75
C LYS A 80 10.97 -4.96 14.79
N ASN A 81 10.73 -4.23 15.88
CA ASN A 81 11.16 -2.83 16.08
C ASN A 81 10.77 -1.92 14.91
N PRO A 82 9.48 -1.87 14.54
CA PRO A 82 9.03 -1.18 13.35
C PRO A 82 9.21 0.33 13.46
N LYS A 83 9.64 0.92 12.35
CA LYS A 83 9.60 2.35 12.08
C LYS A 83 8.84 2.57 10.79
N ASP A 84 8.09 3.65 10.69
CA ASP A 84 7.25 3.92 9.53
C ASP A 84 7.71 5.10 8.71
N VAL A 85 7.26 5.10 7.46
CA VAL A 85 7.32 6.24 6.55
C VAL A 85 6.04 6.30 5.74
N ASN A 86 5.63 7.49 5.33
CA ASN A 86 4.58 7.67 4.36
C ASN A 86 4.85 8.87 3.46
N ALA A 87 4.35 8.85 2.25
CA ALA A 87 4.40 9.96 1.33
C ALA A 87 3.30 9.83 0.26
N ASN A 88 2.81 10.98 -0.18
CA ASN A 88 1.99 11.10 -1.37
C ASN A 88 2.82 11.78 -2.46
N TYR A 89 2.92 11.13 -3.59
CA TYR A 89 3.61 11.64 -4.76
C TYR A 89 2.61 12.00 -5.85
N GLN A 90 2.92 13.01 -6.62
CA GLN A 90 2.08 13.52 -7.69
C GLN A 90 2.88 13.69 -8.98
N SER A 91 2.23 13.44 -10.11
CA SER A 91 2.73 13.65 -11.45
C SER A 91 1.63 14.32 -12.29
N GLY A 92 2.02 14.98 -13.36
CA GLY A 92 1.08 15.69 -14.24
C GLY A 92 0.98 17.18 -13.96
N ASP A 93 0.14 17.86 -14.71
CA ASP A 93 -0.06 19.32 -14.64
C ASP A 93 -1.26 19.63 -13.71
N LYS A 94 -1.02 20.39 -12.64
CA LYS A 94 -2.07 20.82 -11.70
C LYS A 94 -3.17 21.66 -12.36
N SER A 95 -2.88 22.31 -13.49
CA SER A 95 -3.87 23.04 -14.28
C SER A 95 -4.78 22.14 -15.12
N ASN A 96 -4.38 20.88 -15.33
CA ASN A 96 -5.14 19.87 -16.04
C ASN A 96 -5.38 18.65 -15.13
N PRO A 97 -6.47 18.60 -14.35
CA PRO A 97 -6.75 17.52 -13.40
C PRO A 97 -6.76 16.12 -14.03
N LEU A 98 -7.12 16.01 -15.32
CA LEU A 98 -7.13 14.73 -16.02
C LEU A 98 -5.73 14.22 -16.38
N SER A 99 -4.70 15.07 -16.36
CA SER A 99 -3.31 14.64 -16.53
C SER A 99 -2.66 14.20 -15.23
N MET A 100 -3.35 14.39 -14.11
CA MET A 100 -2.81 14.09 -12.79
C MET A 100 -2.75 12.59 -12.52
N LYS A 101 -1.64 12.18 -11.94
CA LYS A 101 -1.43 10.86 -11.36
C LYS A 101 -1.01 11.04 -9.92
N GLN A 102 -1.47 10.15 -9.08
CA GLN A 102 -1.12 10.11 -7.66
C GLN A 102 -0.53 8.75 -7.32
N LEU A 103 0.46 8.75 -6.45
CA LEU A 103 1.07 7.56 -5.93
C LEU A 103 1.13 7.68 -4.41
N THR A 104 0.30 6.91 -3.72
CA THR A 104 0.34 6.81 -2.27
C THR A 104 1.33 5.72 -1.88
N PHE A 105 2.24 6.06 -1.01
CA PHE A 105 3.25 5.18 -0.45
C PHE A 105 3.18 5.20 1.07
N GLY A 106 3.14 4.03 1.66
CA GLY A 106 3.29 3.82 3.10
C GLY A 106 4.15 2.61 3.35
N GLY A 107 4.98 2.63 4.38
CA GLY A 107 5.81 1.48 4.67
C GLY A 107 6.34 1.46 6.09
N VAL A 108 6.74 0.27 6.51
CA VAL A 108 7.45 0.05 7.78
C VAL A 108 8.75 -0.67 7.50
N TYR A 109 9.75 -0.41 8.32
CA TYR A 109 11.03 -1.10 8.26
C TYR A 109 11.51 -1.50 9.65
N GLY A 110 12.22 -2.60 9.68
CA GLY A 110 12.70 -3.25 10.89
C GLY A 110 13.29 -4.61 10.53
N THR A 111 13.21 -5.60 11.41
CA THR A 111 13.64 -6.96 11.10
C THR A 111 12.42 -7.82 10.78
N ILE A 112 12.44 -8.50 9.64
CA ILE A 112 11.36 -9.33 9.13
C ILE A 112 11.91 -10.73 8.86
N ASP A 113 11.51 -11.71 9.66
CA ASP A 113 12.00 -13.09 9.54
C ASP A 113 11.39 -13.79 8.30
N ASP A 114 10.12 -13.53 8.03
CA ASP A 114 9.36 -14.14 6.92
C ASP A 114 8.63 -13.05 6.11
N PRO A 115 9.27 -12.55 5.04
CA PRO A 115 8.69 -11.50 4.20
C PRO A 115 7.34 -11.88 3.57
N GLY A 116 7.19 -13.12 3.14
CA GLY A 116 5.94 -13.60 2.53
C GLY A 116 4.78 -13.55 3.50
N LYS A 117 5.02 -14.04 4.71
CA LYS A 117 4.03 -14.00 5.79
C LYS A 117 3.71 -12.58 6.24
N ALA A 118 4.70 -11.69 6.28
CA ALA A 118 4.48 -10.29 6.63
C ALA A 118 3.55 -9.59 5.63
N VAL A 119 3.73 -9.83 4.33
CA VAL A 119 2.83 -9.34 3.28
C VAL A 119 1.41 -9.90 3.46
N ASP A 120 1.27 -11.19 3.70
CA ASP A 120 -0.04 -11.81 3.90
C ASP A 120 -0.75 -11.28 5.15
N ASN A 121 -0.02 -11.10 6.25
CA ASN A 121 -0.55 -10.55 7.49
C ASN A 121 -1.04 -9.10 7.30
N MET A 122 -0.33 -8.29 6.51
CA MET A 122 -0.76 -6.93 6.24
C MET A 122 -2.06 -6.89 5.41
N PHE A 123 -2.22 -7.75 4.40
CA PHE A 123 -3.50 -7.88 3.69
C PHE A 123 -4.62 -8.40 4.60
N ALA A 124 -4.34 -9.38 5.45
CA ALA A 124 -5.31 -9.89 6.43
C ALA A 124 -5.75 -8.79 7.42
N TYR A 125 -4.82 -7.95 7.85
CA TYR A 125 -5.11 -6.79 8.68
C TYR A 125 -6.03 -5.78 7.97
N MET A 126 -5.73 -5.42 6.73
CA MET A 126 -6.58 -4.52 5.93
C MET A 126 -7.99 -5.08 5.78
N LYS A 127 -8.12 -6.38 5.50
CA LYS A 127 -9.41 -7.06 5.42
C LYS A 127 -10.16 -7.05 6.75
N SER A 128 -9.47 -7.34 7.85
CA SER A 128 -10.07 -7.29 9.20
C SER A 128 -10.57 -5.89 9.57
N LYS A 129 -9.86 -4.85 9.17
CA LYS A 129 -10.32 -3.45 9.35
C LYS A 129 -11.59 -3.19 8.55
N GLN A 130 -11.61 -3.56 7.28
CA GLN A 130 -12.78 -3.43 6.43
C GLN A 130 -14.02 -4.13 7.04
N GLU A 131 -13.84 -5.34 7.58
CA GLU A 131 -14.94 -6.10 8.22
C GLU A 131 -15.47 -5.41 9.49
N LYS A 132 -14.64 -4.68 10.22
CA LYS A 132 -15.02 -4.02 11.48
C LYS A 132 -15.54 -2.59 11.28
N GLU A 133 -14.91 -1.84 10.41
CA GLU A 133 -15.19 -0.42 10.20
C GLU A 133 -16.12 -0.17 9.00
N GLY A 134 -16.43 -1.24 8.25
CA GLY A 134 -17.19 -1.17 7.01
C GLY A 134 -16.32 -0.75 5.83
N THR A 135 -16.96 -0.57 4.67
CA THR A 135 -16.28 -0.27 3.39
C THR A 135 -15.99 1.21 3.16
N LYS A 136 -16.06 2.06 4.20
CA LYS A 136 -15.88 3.51 4.08
C LYS A 136 -14.53 3.91 3.50
N ASP A 137 -13.48 3.13 3.83
CA ASP A 137 -12.12 3.35 3.36
C ASP A 137 -11.77 2.49 2.14
N GLY A 138 -12.74 1.74 1.62
CA GLY A 138 -12.63 0.88 0.46
C GLY A 138 -12.93 -0.58 0.74
N GLU A 139 -13.20 -1.33 -0.33
CA GLU A 139 -13.53 -2.75 -0.30
C GLU A 139 -12.45 -3.54 -1.06
N LEU A 140 -11.74 -4.43 -0.37
CA LEU A 140 -10.81 -5.36 -1.01
C LEU A 140 -11.58 -6.42 -1.81
N LEU A 141 -11.31 -6.50 -3.10
CA LEU A 141 -11.95 -7.42 -4.02
C LEU A 141 -11.08 -8.66 -4.28
N GLY A 142 -11.68 -9.83 -4.16
CA GLY A 142 -10.97 -11.11 -4.40
C GLY A 142 -9.91 -11.40 -3.33
N SER A 143 -8.76 -11.92 -3.77
CA SER A 143 -7.63 -12.29 -2.90
C SER A 143 -6.32 -11.73 -3.45
N PRO A 144 -5.31 -11.49 -2.59
CA PRO A 144 -4.00 -11.05 -3.04
C PRO A 144 -3.37 -12.07 -4.00
N LYS A 145 -2.79 -11.60 -5.09
CA LYS A 145 -2.04 -12.42 -6.07
C LYS A 145 -0.60 -12.00 -6.10
N ALA A 146 0.29 -12.97 -6.23
CA ALA A 146 1.73 -12.73 -6.35
C ALA A 146 2.09 -12.21 -7.74
N TYR A 147 3.01 -11.25 -7.79
CA TYR A 147 3.59 -10.67 -9.00
C TYR A 147 5.11 -10.66 -8.88
N ASN A 148 5.79 -10.85 -10.00
CA ASN A 148 7.25 -10.83 -10.05
C ASN A 148 7.73 -9.93 -11.20
N PRO A 149 7.50 -8.61 -11.10
CA PRO A 149 7.93 -7.66 -12.11
C PRO A 149 9.45 -7.57 -12.19
N SER A 150 9.94 -7.17 -13.35
CA SER A 150 11.38 -6.93 -13.56
C SER A 150 11.92 -5.93 -12.55
N GLY A 151 13.01 -6.28 -11.88
CA GLY A 151 13.66 -5.41 -10.90
C GLY A 151 13.09 -5.48 -9.48
N LEU A 152 12.25 -6.45 -9.18
CA LEU A 152 11.79 -6.75 -7.82
C LEU A 152 12.81 -7.58 -7.01
N ASP A 153 14.03 -7.64 -7.39
CA ASP A 153 15.05 -8.50 -6.82
C ASP A 153 15.03 -8.53 -5.27
N GLY A 154 15.02 -9.74 -4.70
CA GLY A 154 15.10 -9.94 -3.25
C GLY A 154 13.86 -9.46 -2.47
N ALA A 155 12.66 -9.59 -3.02
CA ALA A 155 11.41 -9.31 -2.33
C ALA A 155 10.27 -10.20 -2.84
N VAL A 156 9.22 -10.34 -2.04
CA VAL A 156 7.91 -10.81 -2.49
C VAL A 156 7.01 -9.60 -2.74
N LEU A 157 6.12 -9.72 -3.70
CA LEU A 157 5.14 -8.69 -4.02
C LEU A 157 3.79 -9.34 -4.28
N LYS A 158 2.76 -8.84 -3.62
CA LYS A 158 1.38 -9.22 -3.90
C LYS A 158 0.54 -7.98 -4.14
N CYS A 159 -0.43 -8.08 -5.05
CA CYS A 159 -1.39 -7.03 -5.33
C CYS A 159 -2.82 -7.56 -5.23
N GLN A 160 -3.74 -6.67 -4.86
CA GLN A 160 -5.17 -6.92 -4.78
C GLN A 160 -5.92 -5.68 -5.26
N SER A 161 -7.11 -5.85 -5.81
CA SER A 161 -7.96 -4.73 -6.18
C SER A 161 -8.68 -4.16 -4.96
N LEU A 162 -8.73 -2.84 -4.88
CA LEU A 162 -9.45 -2.06 -3.88
C LEU A 162 -10.52 -1.22 -4.59
N LYS A 163 -11.78 -1.38 -4.21
CA LYS A 163 -12.88 -0.55 -4.66
C LYS A 163 -13.10 0.57 -3.63
N VAL A 164 -13.09 1.81 -4.08
CA VAL A 164 -13.29 3.00 -3.23
C VAL A 164 -14.52 3.75 -3.72
N GLU A 165 -15.42 4.09 -2.80
CA GLU A 165 -16.56 4.94 -3.11
C GLU A 165 -16.10 6.39 -3.30
N MET A 166 -16.35 6.92 -4.50
CA MET A 166 -16.14 8.33 -4.80
C MET A 166 -17.36 9.09 -4.27
N GLY A 167 -17.18 9.85 -3.18
CA GLY A 167 -18.28 10.60 -2.58
C GLY A 167 -19.07 11.39 -3.63
N SER A 168 -20.38 11.21 -3.68
CA SER A 168 -21.27 11.95 -4.55
C SER A 168 -21.34 13.42 -4.10
N SER A 169 -20.52 14.27 -4.69
CA SER A 169 -20.82 15.71 -4.71
C SER A 169 -22.05 15.90 -5.59
N ALA A 170 -23.08 16.55 -5.09
CA ALA A 170 -24.27 16.88 -5.86
C ALA A 170 -23.89 17.60 -7.17
N GLY A 171 -24.14 16.95 -8.30
CA GLY A 171 -23.81 17.48 -9.63
C GLY A 171 -22.59 16.83 -10.33
N SER A 172 -21.86 15.90 -9.73
CA SER A 172 -20.78 15.21 -10.41
C SER A 172 -21.30 14.11 -11.34
N THR A 173 -20.92 14.21 -12.62
CA THR A 173 -21.23 13.21 -13.67
C THR A 173 -20.19 12.07 -13.69
N GLY A 174 -19.31 11.98 -12.70
CA GLY A 174 -18.26 10.97 -12.58
C GLY A 174 -18.76 9.62 -12.06
N PRO A 175 -17.92 8.57 -12.12
CA PRO A 175 -18.23 7.26 -11.57
C PRO A 175 -18.45 7.36 -10.05
N LYS A 176 -19.41 6.58 -9.55
CA LYS A 176 -19.73 6.54 -8.10
C LYS A 176 -18.68 5.81 -7.29
N ASP A 177 -17.96 4.91 -7.92
CA ASP A 177 -16.88 4.14 -7.33
C ASP A 177 -15.70 4.05 -8.30
N MET A 178 -14.54 3.80 -7.75
CA MET A 178 -13.31 3.57 -8.49
C MET A 178 -12.63 2.31 -7.95
N THR A 179 -12.18 1.47 -8.87
CA THR A 179 -11.34 0.32 -8.51
C THR A 179 -9.89 0.67 -8.81
N MET A 180 -9.01 0.43 -7.85
CA MET A 180 -7.58 0.66 -7.99
C MET A 180 -6.80 -0.52 -7.43
N PRO A 181 -5.59 -0.82 -7.94
CA PRO A 181 -4.74 -1.84 -7.34
C PRO A 181 -4.05 -1.31 -6.09
N VAL A 182 -3.95 -2.15 -5.08
CA VAL A 182 -3.05 -1.98 -3.93
C VAL A 182 -2.01 -3.09 -3.97
N CYS A 183 -0.75 -2.72 -3.92
CA CYS A 183 0.37 -3.64 -3.92
C CYS A 183 1.17 -3.53 -2.63
N ILE A 184 1.65 -4.67 -2.11
CA ILE A 184 2.50 -4.71 -0.92
C ILE A 184 3.72 -5.57 -1.25
N TRP A 185 4.92 -4.99 -1.08
CA TRP A 185 6.17 -5.77 -1.11
C TRP A 185 6.65 -6.07 0.29
N GLY A 186 7.41 -7.15 0.43
CA GLY A 186 8.10 -7.52 1.65
C GLY A 186 9.48 -8.09 1.36
N ASP A 187 10.48 -7.65 2.12
CA ASP A 187 11.81 -8.24 2.22
C ASP A 187 12.23 -8.35 3.69
N HIS A 188 13.45 -8.80 3.98
CA HIS A 188 13.89 -9.03 5.37
C HIS A 188 14.04 -7.76 6.23
N SER A 189 13.90 -6.57 5.61
CA SER A 189 14.05 -5.29 6.31
C SER A 189 12.88 -4.34 6.10
N THR A 190 12.11 -4.49 5.01
CA THR A 190 11.10 -3.51 4.60
C THR A 190 9.79 -4.14 4.16
N LEU A 191 8.69 -3.51 4.51
CA LEU A 191 7.34 -3.82 4.06
C LEU A 191 6.72 -2.52 3.54
N GLY A 192 6.33 -2.48 2.28
CA GLY A 192 5.82 -1.25 1.67
C GLY A 192 4.53 -1.46 0.91
N LEU A 193 3.58 -0.55 1.10
CA LEU A 193 2.29 -0.48 0.43
C LEU A 193 2.30 0.63 -0.61
N VAL A 194 1.79 0.33 -1.79
CA VAL A 194 1.74 1.25 -2.93
C VAL A 194 0.35 1.23 -3.56
N MET A 195 -0.21 2.42 -3.77
CA MET A 195 -1.49 2.61 -4.47
C MET A 195 -1.31 3.68 -5.55
N PRO A 196 -1.11 3.30 -6.81
CA PRO A 196 -1.07 4.23 -7.93
C PRO A 196 -2.50 4.55 -8.40
N VAL A 197 -2.76 5.81 -8.68
CA VAL A 197 -4.02 6.32 -9.25
C VAL A 197 -3.72 7.17 -10.47
N ASP A 198 -4.32 6.84 -11.61
CA ASP A 198 -4.36 7.66 -12.81
C ASP A 198 -5.77 8.21 -12.96
N PHE A 199 -5.93 9.53 -12.79
CA PHE A 199 -7.27 10.14 -12.77
C PHE A 199 -7.96 10.07 -14.12
N ALA A 200 -7.25 10.17 -15.25
CA ALA A 200 -7.87 10.02 -16.56
C ALA A 200 -8.42 8.62 -16.76
N SER A 201 -7.65 7.62 -16.40
CA SER A 201 -8.08 6.23 -16.48
C SER A 201 -9.24 5.95 -15.54
N ALA A 202 -9.20 6.47 -14.33
CA ALA A 202 -10.28 6.35 -13.35
C ALA A 202 -11.60 6.94 -13.84
N MET A 203 -11.55 8.12 -14.47
CA MET A 203 -12.74 8.79 -15.03
C MET A 203 -13.36 8.05 -16.22
N THR A 204 -12.57 7.26 -16.94
CA THR A 204 -13.05 6.41 -18.05
C THR A 204 -13.46 5.01 -17.61
N GLY A 205 -13.44 4.71 -16.31
CA GLY A 205 -13.71 3.39 -15.75
C GLY A 205 -12.62 2.35 -16.04
N LYS A 206 -11.47 2.78 -16.54
CA LYS A 206 -10.29 1.93 -16.76
C LYS A 206 -9.35 2.09 -15.56
N ALA A 207 -9.45 1.18 -14.60
CA ALA A 207 -8.47 1.13 -13.51
C ALA A 207 -7.08 0.76 -14.06
N SER A 208 -6.03 1.23 -13.39
CA SER A 208 -4.69 0.67 -13.57
C SER A 208 -4.73 -0.83 -13.30
N THR A 209 -3.99 -1.61 -14.07
CA THR A 209 -3.94 -3.05 -13.84
C THR A 209 -3.07 -3.38 -12.63
N PRO A 210 -3.30 -4.51 -11.96
CA PRO A 210 -2.40 -4.97 -10.90
C PRO A 210 -0.96 -5.19 -11.39
N GLU A 211 -0.78 -5.56 -12.65
CA GLU A 211 0.53 -5.71 -13.30
C GLU A 211 1.27 -4.37 -13.40
N ASP A 212 0.59 -3.31 -13.88
CA ASP A 212 1.17 -1.96 -13.95
C ASP A 212 1.53 -1.44 -12.56
N ALA A 213 0.67 -1.70 -11.57
CA ALA A 213 0.93 -1.33 -10.19
C ALA A 213 2.11 -2.10 -9.58
N ALA A 214 2.27 -3.36 -9.92
CA ALA A 214 3.41 -4.18 -9.51
C ALA A 214 4.73 -3.62 -10.08
N ASP A 215 4.75 -3.23 -11.36
CA ASP A 215 5.91 -2.58 -11.98
C ASP A 215 6.27 -1.25 -11.31
N ILE A 216 5.26 -0.44 -10.98
CA ILE A 216 5.44 0.81 -10.23
C ILE A 216 6.00 0.52 -8.84
N ALA A 217 5.47 -0.48 -8.13
CA ALA A 217 5.93 -0.86 -6.80
C ALA A 217 7.40 -1.31 -6.79
N ALA A 218 7.81 -2.11 -7.79
CA ALA A 218 9.21 -2.55 -7.91
C ALA A 218 10.17 -1.38 -8.18
N LYS A 219 9.78 -0.44 -9.03
CA LYS A 219 10.57 0.77 -9.31
C LYS A 219 10.63 1.70 -8.10
N LEU A 220 9.49 1.92 -7.44
CA LEU A 220 9.44 2.73 -6.22
C LEU A 220 10.29 2.16 -5.11
N ARG A 221 10.25 0.83 -4.90
CA ARG A 221 11.08 0.16 -3.90
C ARG A 221 12.57 0.49 -4.07
N LYS A 222 13.08 0.56 -5.31
CA LYS A 222 14.48 0.93 -5.59
C LYS A 222 14.80 2.36 -5.15
N ASP A 223 13.85 3.28 -5.26
CA ASP A 223 14.06 4.69 -4.94
C ASP A 223 13.95 4.96 -3.41
N VAL A 224 13.09 4.21 -2.71
CA VAL A 224 12.77 4.47 -1.30
C VAL A 224 13.51 3.55 -0.32
N ARG A 225 14.10 2.45 -0.78
CA ARG A 225 14.81 1.47 0.05
C ARG A 225 16.31 1.72 -0.01
N VAL A 226 16.89 2.08 1.10
CA VAL A 226 18.32 2.37 1.23
C VAL A 226 18.96 1.58 2.38
N LYS A 227 20.26 1.36 2.32
CA LYS A 227 20.98 0.72 3.44
C LYS A 227 20.78 1.52 4.73
N ALA A 228 20.58 0.79 5.85
CA ALA A 228 20.38 1.39 7.16
C ALA A 228 21.68 1.94 7.76
#